data_d1a8f308af2159535e71ee8333fb0b8b
#
_entry.id   d1a8f308af2159535e71ee8333fb0b8b
#
_cell.length_a   1.000
_cell.length_b   1.000
_cell.length_c   1.000
_cell.angle_alpha   90.00
_cell.angle_beta   90.00
_cell.angle_gamma   90.00
#
_symmetry.space_group_name_H-M   'P 1'
#
loop_
_entity.id
_entity.type
_entity.pdbx_description
1 polymer ?
#
loop_
_entity_poly.entity_id
_entity_poly.type
_entity_poly.pdbx_seq_one_letter_code
_entity_poly.pdbx_strand_id
1 'polypeptide(L)'
;MTLEIEPEPAAPPELAARGGPGRVAFIGEPKPTPVPIDPNQTPLPGPVANAVGQASGPATAPAAAPVGSGALAWPVPAGSISQYFHAGHLAVDIAAPYGSQVVAAQAGVVTSAGWRNNGGGIVVSIDHGNGIVTSYNHLGAPWVSAGQAVSAGQGIGSVGCTGICTGPHVHFAVVVNGVTQNPLRYM
;
A
#
# COMPACT_ATOMS: atom_id res chain seq x y z
N MET A 1 -44.47 -57.55 -41.85
CA MET A 1 -43.19 -57.04 -41.27
C MET A 1 -43.57 -56.17 -40.11
N THR A 2 -43.56 -56.72 -38.92
CA THR A 2 -43.96 -56.01 -37.70
C THR A 2 -42.64 -55.55 -37.02
N LEU A 3 -42.45 -54.29 -36.88
CA LEU A 3 -41.31 -53.72 -36.20
C LEU A 3 -41.57 -53.77 -34.68
N GLU A 4 -40.81 -54.61 -34.02
CA GLU A 4 -40.74 -54.68 -32.57
C GLU A 4 -39.91 -53.52 -32.05
N ILE A 5 -40.51 -52.67 -31.19
CA ILE A 5 -39.86 -51.60 -30.52
C ILE A 5 -39.32 -52.13 -29.18
N GLU A 6 -38.02 -52.25 -29.05
CA GLU A 6 -37.35 -52.55 -27.77
C GLU A 6 -37.63 -51.49 -26.74
N PRO A 7 -37.91 -51.81 -25.48
CA PRO A 7 -38.06 -50.82 -24.41
C PRO A 7 -36.71 -50.34 -23.92
N GLU A 8 -36.64 -49.03 -23.72
CA GLU A 8 -35.53 -48.27 -23.15
C GLU A 8 -35.18 -48.78 -21.74
N PRO A 9 -33.88 -48.93 -21.39
CA PRO A 9 -33.49 -49.44 -20.08
C PRO A 9 -33.77 -48.39 -18.99
N ALA A 10 -34.38 -48.85 -17.91
CA ALA A 10 -34.73 -48.08 -16.72
C ALA A 10 -33.50 -47.45 -16.06
N ALA A 11 -33.65 -46.18 -15.65
CA ALA A 11 -32.66 -45.44 -14.90
C ALA A 11 -32.31 -46.12 -13.56
N PRO A 12 -31.02 -46.06 -13.11
CA PRO A 12 -30.61 -46.65 -11.85
C PRO A 12 -31.20 -45.90 -10.65
N PRO A 13 -31.42 -46.56 -9.51
CA PRO A 13 -32.01 -45.95 -8.33
C PRO A 13 -31.05 -44.92 -7.73
N GLU A 14 -31.61 -43.76 -7.42
CA GLU A 14 -31.01 -42.68 -6.70
C GLU A 14 -30.44 -43.15 -5.35
N LEU A 15 -29.12 -43.07 -5.19
CA LEU A 15 -28.42 -43.44 -3.97
C LEU A 15 -28.72 -42.38 -2.89
N ALA A 16 -29.51 -42.78 -1.91
CA ALA A 16 -29.83 -41.94 -0.75
C ALA A 16 -28.58 -41.36 -0.12
N ALA A 17 -28.51 -40.03 -0.10
CA ALA A 17 -27.45 -39.26 0.50
C ALA A 17 -27.35 -39.54 2.01
N ARG A 18 -26.26 -40.21 2.41
CA ARG A 18 -25.84 -40.28 3.80
C ARG A 18 -25.35 -38.90 4.22
N GLY A 19 -25.97 -38.34 5.27
CA GLY A 19 -25.59 -37.10 5.88
C GLY A 19 -24.13 -37.09 6.31
N GLY A 20 -23.30 -36.29 5.65
CA GLY A 20 -21.98 -35.88 6.14
C GLY A 20 -22.12 -34.68 7.05
N PRO A 21 -21.16 -34.45 7.99
CA PRO A 21 -21.23 -33.39 8.98
C PRO A 21 -21.23 -32.02 8.33
N GLY A 22 -22.05 -31.15 8.92
CA GLY A 22 -22.44 -29.83 8.45
C GLY A 22 -21.36 -29.02 7.76
N ARG A 23 -21.68 -28.56 6.56
CA ARG A 23 -21.06 -27.35 5.99
C ARG A 23 -21.37 -26.21 6.93
N VAL A 24 -20.37 -25.77 7.70
CA VAL A 24 -20.40 -24.45 8.32
C VAL A 24 -20.52 -23.44 7.18
N ALA A 25 -21.68 -22.81 7.07
CA ALA A 25 -21.85 -21.64 6.22
C ALA A 25 -20.79 -20.63 6.67
N PHE A 26 -19.87 -20.29 5.78
CA PHE A 26 -18.98 -19.14 5.94
C PHE A 26 -19.90 -17.92 5.94
N ILE A 27 -20.29 -17.48 7.16
CA ILE A 27 -20.89 -16.18 7.35
C ILE A 27 -19.74 -15.22 7.05
N GLY A 28 -19.80 -14.58 5.87
CA GLY A 28 -18.83 -13.56 5.50
C GLY A 28 -18.74 -12.55 6.65
N GLU A 29 -17.52 -12.34 7.15
CA GLU A 29 -17.28 -11.28 8.14
C GLU A 29 -17.92 -9.99 7.64
N PRO A 30 -18.67 -9.29 8.48
CA PRO A 30 -19.25 -8.01 8.10
C PRO A 30 -18.11 -7.09 7.68
N LYS A 31 -18.20 -6.56 6.46
CA LYS A 31 -17.30 -5.51 5.97
C LYS A 31 -17.19 -4.46 7.07
N PRO A 32 -15.96 -4.11 7.55
CA PRO A 32 -15.82 -3.13 8.60
C PRO A 32 -16.49 -1.84 8.14
N THR A 33 -17.48 -1.41 8.89
CA THR A 33 -18.11 -0.09 8.72
C THR A 33 -17.02 0.96 8.94
N PRO A 34 -16.91 1.96 8.06
CA PRO A 34 -15.97 3.06 8.29
C PRO A 34 -16.33 3.72 9.62
N VAL A 35 -15.38 3.69 10.56
CA VAL A 35 -15.50 4.40 11.83
C VAL A 35 -15.55 5.89 11.49
N PRO A 36 -16.54 6.65 11.98
CA PRO A 36 -16.58 8.10 11.80
C PRO A 36 -15.29 8.70 12.38
N ILE A 37 -14.59 9.49 11.59
CA ILE A 37 -13.43 10.24 12.04
C ILE A 37 -13.94 11.33 12.95
N ASP A 38 -13.69 11.23 14.24
CA ASP A 38 -13.95 12.29 15.20
C ASP A 38 -12.99 13.46 14.90
N PRO A 39 -13.47 14.64 14.49
CA PRO A 39 -12.60 15.78 14.17
C PRO A 39 -11.79 16.30 15.37
N ASN A 40 -12.02 15.76 16.56
CA ASN A 40 -11.34 16.15 17.80
C ASN A 40 -10.38 15.10 18.34
N GLN A 41 -10.10 14.01 17.58
CA GLN A 41 -9.06 13.06 17.95
C GLN A 41 -7.68 13.62 17.60
N THR A 42 -6.95 13.98 18.62
CA THR A 42 -5.50 14.19 18.55
C THR A 42 -4.85 12.91 18.01
N PRO A 43 -3.96 12.98 16.98
CA PRO A 43 -3.26 11.80 16.50
C PRO A 43 -2.49 11.14 17.65
N LEU A 44 -2.68 9.83 17.82
CA LEU A 44 -1.86 9.04 18.75
C LEU A 44 -0.39 9.23 18.39
N PRO A 45 0.48 9.55 19.36
CA PRO A 45 1.91 9.66 19.08
C PRO A 45 2.44 8.31 18.60
N GLY A 46 3.00 8.28 17.40
CA GLY A 46 3.79 7.16 16.92
C GLY A 46 4.97 6.89 17.86
N PRO A 47 5.63 5.72 17.80
CA PRO A 47 6.69 5.34 18.73
C PRO A 47 7.78 6.42 18.74
N VAL A 48 7.88 7.09 19.89
CA VAL A 48 8.89 8.12 20.15
C VAL A 48 10.27 7.45 20.17
N ALA A 49 11.06 7.64 19.13
CA ALA A 49 12.49 7.50 19.26
C ALA A 49 12.97 8.57 20.25
N ASN A 50 13.65 8.16 21.34
CA ASN A 50 14.21 9.01 22.36
C ASN A 50 15.04 10.15 21.73
N ALA A 51 14.48 11.35 21.68
CA ALA A 51 15.22 12.58 21.44
C ALA A 51 15.48 13.23 22.78
N VAL A 52 16.71 13.09 23.27
CA VAL A 52 17.28 13.93 24.33
C VAL A 52 17.31 15.36 23.80
N GLY A 53 16.80 16.27 24.62
CA GLY A 53 16.43 17.63 24.36
C GLY A 53 17.33 18.45 23.46
N GLN A 54 16.68 19.38 22.75
CA GLN A 54 17.31 20.70 22.54
C GLN A 54 16.29 21.80 22.21
N ALA A 55 16.59 22.91 22.77
CA ALA A 55 16.00 24.19 22.89
C ALA A 55 15.37 24.79 21.62
N SER A 56 14.32 25.59 21.88
CA SER A 56 13.68 26.54 20.98
C SER A 56 14.68 27.54 20.39
N GLY A 57 14.97 27.39 19.09
CA GLY A 57 15.62 28.43 18.28
C GLY A 57 14.68 28.81 17.11
N PRO A 58 14.83 30.03 16.53
CA PRO A 58 13.95 30.50 15.47
C PRO A 58 14.03 29.57 14.25
N ALA A 59 12.88 29.33 13.60
CA ALA A 59 12.75 28.47 12.43
C ALA A 59 13.70 28.89 11.31
N THR A 60 14.87 28.29 11.27
CA THR A 60 15.77 28.35 10.13
C THR A 60 15.10 27.53 8.99
N ALA A 61 15.06 28.11 7.81
CA ALA A 61 14.61 27.40 6.60
C ALA A 61 15.24 26.01 6.54
N PRO A 62 14.50 24.97 6.13
CA PRO A 62 15.05 23.62 6.12
C PRO A 62 16.30 23.60 5.26
N ALA A 63 17.43 23.21 5.88
CA ALA A 63 18.65 22.92 5.13
C ALA A 63 18.30 21.95 4.02
N ALA A 64 18.76 22.22 2.80
CA ALA A 64 18.56 21.35 1.67
C ALA A 64 18.94 19.92 2.08
N ALA A 65 17.98 18.99 2.01
CA ALA A 65 18.24 17.60 2.33
C ALA A 65 19.40 17.12 1.44
N PRO A 66 20.36 16.36 1.97
CA PRO A 66 21.45 15.85 1.17
C PRO A 66 20.87 15.04 0.02
N VAL A 67 21.26 15.39 -1.19
CA VAL A 67 20.86 14.70 -2.41
C VAL A 67 21.43 13.29 -2.33
N GLY A 68 20.58 12.29 -2.20
CA GLY A 68 21.03 10.90 -2.14
C GLY A 68 21.56 10.46 -3.50
N SER A 69 22.84 10.09 -3.56
CA SER A 69 23.49 9.57 -4.79
C SER A 69 23.53 8.04 -4.84
N GLY A 70 22.75 7.34 -3.99
CA GLY A 70 22.73 5.89 -3.88
C GLY A 70 21.48 5.24 -4.48
N ALA A 71 21.47 3.91 -4.54
CA ALA A 71 20.31 3.12 -4.87
C ALA A 71 19.13 3.43 -3.89
N LEU A 72 17.91 3.30 -4.38
CA LEU A 72 16.71 3.42 -3.56
C LEU A 72 16.58 2.21 -2.62
N ALA A 73 16.35 2.46 -1.35
CA ALA A 73 16.05 1.41 -0.38
C ALA A 73 14.64 0.83 -0.62
N TRP A 74 14.44 -0.44 -0.24
CA TRP A 74 13.15 -1.10 -0.28
C TRP A 74 12.15 -0.38 0.66
N PRO A 75 11.00 0.13 0.14
CA PRO A 75 10.17 1.06 0.93
C PRO A 75 9.26 0.38 1.96
N VAL A 76 9.08 -0.93 1.88
CA VAL A 76 8.25 -1.71 2.83
C VAL A 76 9.05 -2.91 3.34
N PRO A 77 9.81 -2.78 4.43
CA PRO A 77 10.74 -3.84 4.89
C PRO A 77 10.08 -5.21 5.09
N ALA A 78 8.82 -5.25 5.52
CA ALA A 78 8.05 -6.48 5.72
C ALA A 78 7.27 -6.92 4.46
N GLY A 79 7.43 -6.22 3.32
CA GLY A 79 6.62 -6.42 2.12
C GLY A 79 7.27 -7.31 1.07
N SER A 80 6.41 -7.89 0.23
CA SER A 80 6.79 -8.65 -0.96
C SER A 80 6.07 -8.11 -2.19
N ILE A 81 6.67 -8.26 -3.38
CA ILE A 81 6.05 -7.80 -4.63
C ILE A 81 4.78 -8.61 -4.89
N SER A 82 3.65 -7.92 -5.06
CA SER A 82 2.39 -8.49 -5.50
C SER A 82 2.08 -8.18 -6.97
N GLN A 83 2.60 -7.07 -7.50
CA GLN A 83 2.48 -6.72 -8.91
C GLN A 83 3.72 -6.00 -9.41
N TYR A 84 4.22 -6.42 -10.58
CA TYR A 84 5.38 -5.82 -11.22
C TYR A 84 5.00 -4.64 -12.13
N PHE A 85 5.99 -3.82 -12.44
CA PHE A 85 5.90 -2.74 -13.42
C PHE A 85 5.63 -3.29 -14.83
N HIS A 86 4.62 -2.74 -15.53
CA HIS A 86 4.31 -3.02 -16.93
C HIS A 86 3.51 -1.86 -17.57
N ALA A 87 3.22 -1.91 -18.88
CA ALA A 87 2.58 -0.82 -19.63
C ALA A 87 1.21 -0.35 -19.05
N GLY A 88 0.46 -1.24 -18.40
CA GLY A 88 -0.81 -0.91 -17.73
C GLY A 88 -0.68 -0.60 -16.23
N HIS A 89 0.55 -0.71 -15.65
CA HIS A 89 0.82 -0.53 -14.24
C HIS A 89 2.22 0.06 -14.03
N LEU A 90 2.29 1.39 -13.94
CA LEU A 90 3.54 2.14 -13.92
C LEU A 90 4.13 2.26 -12.50
N ALA A 91 4.15 1.16 -11.76
CA ALA A 91 4.66 1.06 -10.40
C ALA A 91 5.04 -0.38 -10.06
N VAL A 92 5.52 -0.60 -8.85
CA VAL A 92 5.60 -1.91 -8.21
C VAL A 92 4.65 -1.90 -7.02
N ASP A 93 3.75 -2.88 -6.94
CA ASP A 93 2.90 -3.06 -5.78
C ASP A 93 3.58 -3.99 -4.77
N ILE A 94 3.66 -3.52 -3.54
CA ILE A 94 4.33 -4.20 -2.44
C ILE A 94 3.29 -4.52 -1.37
N ALA A 95 2.86 -5.78 -1.33
CA ALA A 95 1.91 -6.26 -0.33
C ALA A 95 2.60 -6.45 1.02
N ALA A 96 1.93 -6.02 2.08
CA ALA A 96 2.31 -6.25 3.48
C ALA A 96 1.07 -6.13 4.37
N PRO A 97 1.11 -6.66 5.61
CA PRO A 97 0.01 -6.51 6.55
C PRO A 97 -0.38 -5.05 6.77
N TYR A 98 -1.67 -4.81 7.01
CA TYR A 98 -2.19 -3.48 7.33
C TYR A 98 -1.40 -2.87 8.51
N GLY A 99 -1.02 -1.59 8.41
CA GLY A 99 -0.26 -0.91 9.45
C GLY A 99 1.26 -1.16 9.43
N SER A 100 1.77 -2.04 8.56
CA SER A 100 3.21 -2.23 8.37
C SER A 100 3.88 -0.90 8.04
N GLN A 101 5.10 -0.70 8.54
CA GLN A 101 5.86 0.53 8.31
C GLN A 101 6.22 0.70 6.84
N VAL A 102 6.05 1.92 6.35
CA VAL A 102 6.56 2.41 5.06
C VAL A 102 7.68 3.39 5.33
N VAL A 103 8.80 3.23 4.64
CA VAL A 103 10.00 4.07 4.83
C VAL A 103 10.34 4.84 3.56
N ALA A 104 11.01 5.99 3.72
CA ALA A 104 11.54 6.76 2.60
C ALA A 104 12.65 5.96 1.89
N ALA A 105 12.49 5.73 0.59
CA ALA A 105 13.46 4.97 -0.20
C ALA A 105 14.82 5.66 -0.29
N GLN A 106 14.85 6.99 -0.13
CA GLN A 106 16.07 7.79 -0.09
C GLN A 106 15.82 9.09 0.68
N ALA A 107 16.89 9.80 1.10
CA ALA A 107 16.78 11.12 1.70
C ALA A 107 16.16 12.11 0.71
N GLY A 108 15.38 13.07 1.19
CA GLY A 108 14.73 14.06 0.34
C GLY A 108 13.79 14.98 1.08
N VAL A 109 12.96 15.69 0.33
CA VAL A 109 11.92 16.58 0.86
C VAL A 109 10.55 16.05 0.44
N VAL A 110 9.64 15.93 1.40
CA VAL A 110 8.24 15.54 1.15
C VAL A 110 7.56 16.65 0.34
N THR A 111 7.14 16.34 -0.87
CA THR A 111 6.42 17.28 -1.74
C THR A 111 4.92 17.24 -1.52
N SER A 112 4.40 16.12 -1.05
CA SER A 112 3.00 15.98 -0.65
C SER A 112 2.80 14.85 0.34
N ALA A 113 1.85 15.02 1.28
CA ALA A 113 1.39 13.99 2.19
C ALA A 113 -0.10 14.19 2.46
N GLY A 114 -0.94 13.19 2.15
CA GLY A 114 -2.38 13.25 2.36
C GLY A 114 -3.20 12.65 1.21
N TRP A 115 -4.50 12.91 1.24
CA TRP A 115 -5.47 12.35 0.30
C TRP A 115 -5.31 12.91 -1.12
N ARG A 116 -5.37 12.03 -2.13
CA ARG A 116 -5.39 12.35 -3.55
C ARG A 116 -6.62 11.75 -4.23
N ASN A 117 -7.32 12.56 -5.04
CA ASN A 117 -8.55 12.14 -5.75
C ASN A 117 -8.29 11.43 -7.08
N ASN A 118 -7.05 11.03 -7.35
CA ASN A 118 -6.65 10.33 -8.59
C ASN A 118 -6.66 8.79 -8.45
N GLY A 119 -7.30 8.27 -7.41
CA GLY A 119 -7.31 6.84 -7.11
C GLY A 119 -6.22 6.39 -6.13
N GLY A 120 -5.18 7.18 -5.91
CA GLY A 120 -4.06 6.84 -5.02
C GLY A 120 -4.39 6.80 -3.54
N GLY A 121 -5.53 7.36 -3.11
CA GLY A 121 -5.91 7.45 -1.71
C GLY A 121 -4.99 8.36 -0.91
N ILE A 122 -4.52 7.92 0.24
CA ILE A 122 -3.49 8.62 1.02
C ILE A 122 -2.13 8.35 0.38
N VAL A 123 -1.45 9.42 -0.01
CA VAL A 123 -0.18 9.39 -0.76
C VAL A 123 0.85 10.23 -0.04
N VAL A 124 2.08 9.72 0.03
CA VAL A 124 3.28 10.50 0.31
C VAL A 124 4.11 10.55 -0.96
N SER A 125 4.63 11.73 -1.33
CA SER A 125 5.58 11.88 -2.43
C SER A 125 6.82 12.61 -1.92
N ILE A 126 8.00 12.15 -2.35
CA ILE A 126 9.30 12.68 -1.89
C ILE A 126 10.14 13.03 -3.11
N ASP A 127 10.65 14.26 -3.15
CA ASP A 127 11.67 14.69 -4.08
C ASP A 127 13.05 14.43 -3.46
N HIS A 128 13.84 13.57 -4.12
CA HIS A 128 15.18 13.20 -3.67
C HIS A 128 16.28 14.08 -4.26
N GLY A 129 15.90 15.06 -5.09
CA GLY A 129 16.85 15.82 -5.92
C GLY A 129 17.27 15.02 -7.16
N ASN A 130 18.15 15.60 -7.98
CA ASN A 130 18.66 15.01 -9.24
C ASN A 130 17.54 14.50 -10.17
N GLY A 131 16.32 15.09 -10.08
CA GLY A 131 15.16 14.73 -10.89
C GLY A 131 14.48 13.42 -10.45
N ILE A 132 14.81 12.85 -9.30
CA ILE A 132 14.20 11.62 -8.78
C ILE A 132 13.11 11.96 -7.78
N VAL A 133 11.89 11.46 -8.06
CA VAL A 133 10.74 11.56 -7.16
C VAL A 133 10.18 10.16 -6.92
N THR A 134 9.89 9.82 -5.66
CA THR A 134 9.16 8.60 -5.32
C THR A 134 7.76 8.91 -4.81
N SER A 135 6.81 8.01 -5.07
CA SER A 135 5.43 8.13 -4.62
C SER A 135 4.98 6.83 -3.98
N TYR A 136 4.34 6.95 -2.81
CA TYR A 136 3.87 5.85 -1.97
C TYR A 136 2.36 6.01 -1.82
N ASN A 137 1.59 5.21 -2.56
CA ASN A 137 0.13 5.32 -2.60
C ASN A 137 -0.55 4.26 -1.74
N HIS A 138 -1.86 4.41 -1.54
CA HIS A 138 -2.74 3.52 -0.77
C HIS A 138 -2.39 3.40 0.71
N LEU A 139 -1.68 4.39 1.27
CA LEU A 139 -1.27 4.40 2.67
C LEU A 139 -2.48 4.36 3.62
N GLY A 140 -2.29 3.80 4.81
CA GLY A 140 -3.25 3.86 5.91
C GLY A 140 -3.22 5.22 6.61
N ALA A 141 -2.01 5.72 6.85
CA ALA A 141 -1.77 7.05 7.42
C ALA A 141 -0.39 7.57 7.00
N PRO A 142 -0.25 8.89 6.73
CA PRO A 142 1.05 9.53 6.60
C PRO A 142 1.59 9.88 7.99
N TRP A 143 2.91 9.77 8.18
CA TRP A 143 3.60 10.17 9.42
C TRP A 143 4.48 11.41 9.22
N VAL A 144 4.42 11.99 8.03
CA VAL A 144 5.18 13.16 7.62
C VAL A 144 4.25 14.18 6.97
N SER A 145 4.73 15.41 6.84
CA SER A 145 4.00 16.52 6.21
C SER A 145 4.76 17.08 5.01
N ALA A 146 4.04 17.72 4.09
CA ALA A 146 4.67 18.42 2.97
C ALA A 146 5.66 19.49 3.47
N GLY A 147 6.80 19.58 2.80
CA GLY A 147 7.93 20.44 3.18
C GLY A 147 8.89 19.81 4.19
N GLN A 148 8.56 18.67 4.79
CA GLN A 148 9.44 17.99 5.74
C GLN A 148 10.62 17.33 5.04
N ALA A 149 11.84 17.54 5.55
CA ALA A 149 13.02 16.78 5.16
C ALA A 149 12.98 15.39 5.83
N VAL A 150 13.33 14.35 5.06
CA VAL A 150 13.40 12.96 5.52
C VAL A 150 14.73 12.32 5.16
N SER A 151 15.20 11.42 6.00
CA SER A 151 16.37 10.58 5.73
C SER A 151 15.97 9.28 5.04
N ALA A 152 16.91 8.65 4.31
CA ALA A 152 16.70 7.30 3.80
C ALA A 152 16.36 6.33 4.95
N GLY A 153 15.38 5.45 4.75
CA GLY A 153 14.90 4.52 5.76
C GLY A 153 14.03 5.13 6.87
N GLN A 154 13.81 6.45 6.87
CA GLN A 154 12.92 7.09 7.84
C GLN A 154 11.47 6.63 7.60
N GLY A 155 10.74 6.29 8.68
CA GLY A 155 9.29 5.99 8.63
C GLY A 155 8.50 7.20 8.12
N ILE A 156 7.68 6.99 7.09
CA ILE A 156 6.89 8.04 6.43
C ILE A 156 5.40 7.77 6.44
N GLY A 157 4.99 6.56 6.82
CA GLY A 157 3.59 6.18 6.88
C GLY A 157 3.41 4.71 7.18
N SER A 158 2.18 4.25 7.08
CA SER A 158 1.80 2.85 7.23
C SER A 158 1.13 2.29 5.98
N VAL A 159 1.32 0.99 5.74
CA VAL A 159 0.59 0.26 4.70
C VAL A 159 -0.91 0.32 4.97
N GLY A 160 -1.68 0.57 3.95
CA GLY A 160 -3.12 0.64 3.99
C GLY A 160 -3.77 0.04 2.76
N CYS A 161 -5.01 0.45 2.51
CA CYS A 161 -5.77 0.17 1.29
C CYS A 161 -6.74 1.32 1.04
N THR A 162 -6.22 2.55 0.97
CA THR A 162 -7.03 3.74 0.70
C THR A 162 -7.08 4.04 -0.80
N GLY A 163 -8.14 4.70 -1.26
CA GLY A 163 -8.35 4.95 -2.68
C GLY A 163 -8.84 3.71 -3.45
N ILE A 164 -8.37 3.53 -4.68
CA ILE A 164 -8.70 2.35 -5.52
C ILE A 164 -7.69 1.25 -5.21
N CYS A 165 -8.08 0.30 -4.37
CA CYS A 165 -7.22 -0.73 -3.83
C CYS A 165 -7.98 -2.05 -3.68
N THR A 166 -7.32 -3.19 -3.91
CA THR A 166 -7.91 -4.54 -3.81
C THR A 166 -7.47 -5.30 -2.56
N GLY A 167 -6.47 -4.81 -1.83
CA GLY A 167 -5.93 -5.41 -0.61
C GLY A 167 -4.77 -4.60 -0.07
N PRO A 168 -4.29 -4.82 1.17
CA PRO A 168 -3.25 -4.01 1.77
C PRO A 168 -1.93 -4.09 0.99
N HIS A 169 -1.51 -2.96 0.42
CA HIS A 169 -0.25 -2.82 -0.32
C HIS A 169 0.18 -1.36 -0.42
N VAL A 170 1.40 -1.13 -0.83
CA VAL A 170 1.91 0.17 -1.28
C VAL A 170 2.14 0.09 -2.78
N HIS A 171 1.46 0.95 -3.53
CA HIS A 171 1.75 1.18 -4.93
C HIS A 171 2.92 2.17 -5.01
N PHE A 172 4.12 1.64 -5.26
CA PHE A 172 5.38 2.38 -5.25
C PHE A 172 5.82 2.77 -6.66
N ALA A 173 5.84 4.06 -6.93
CA ALA A 173 6.25 4.61 -8.22
C ALA A 173 7.54 5.43 -8.11
N VAL A 174 8.36 5.37 -9.14
CA VAL A 174 9.59 6.17 -9.31
C VAL A 174 9.47 7.00 -10.58
N VAL A 175 9.68 8.29 -10.45
CA VAL A 175 9.71 9.25 -11.56
C VAL A 175 11.13 9.80 -11.67
N VAL A 176 11.72 9.74 -12.85
CA VAL A 176 13.06 10.30 -13.13
C VAL A 176 12.94 11.30 -14.27
N ASN A 177 13.31 12.56 -14.00
CA ASN A 177 13.21 13.67 -14.95
C ASN A 177 11.80 13.78 -15.58
N GLY A 178 10.76 13.60 -14.75
CA GLY A 178 9.36 13.69 -15.18
C GLY A 178 8.81 12.43 -15.88
N VAL A 179 9.60 11.38 -16.05
CA VAL A 179 9.18 10.13 -16.69
C VAL A 179 9.11 9.00 -15.67
N THR A 180 7.96 8.33 -15.59
CA THR A 180 7.80 7.16 -14.70
C THR A 180 8.66 6.00 -15.19
N GLN A 181 9.44 5.44 -14.29
CA GLN A 181 10.40 4.37 -14.54
C GLN A 181 10.08 3.14 -13.69
N ASN A 182 10.56 1.97 -14.14
CA ASN A 182 10.46 0.76 -13.32
C ASN A 182 11.30 0.92 -12.03
N PRO A 183 10.67 0.91 -10.84
CA PRO A 183 11.35 1.10 -9.57
C PRO A 183 12.52 0.14 -9.34
N LEU A 184 12.40 -1.11 -9.79
CA LEU A 184 13.42 -2.15 -9.58
C LEU A 184 14.76 -1.88 -10.30
N ARG A 185 14.82 -0.87 -11.18
CA ARG A 185 16.08 -0.45 -11.83
C ARG A 185 16.90 0.49 -10.95
N TYR A 186 16.32 0.97 -9.85
CA TYR A 186 16.92 1.98 -8.98
C TYR A 186 17.17 1.46 -7.57
N MET A 187 16.87 0.19 -7.29
CA MET A 187 17.07 -0.52 -6.02
C MET A 187 18.33 -1.35 -6.02
#